data_6ad594cd1e77e82c122bac234708b6ad
#
_entry.id   6ad594cd1e77e82c122bac234708b6ad
#
_cell.length_a   1.000
_cell.length_b   1.000
_cell.length_c   1.000
_cell.angle_alpha   90.00
_cell.angle_beta   90.00
_cell.angle_gamma   90.00
#
_symmetry.space_group_name_H-M   'P 1'
#
loop_
_entity.id
_entity.type
_entity.pdbx_description
1 polymer ?
#
loop_
_entity_poly.entity_id
_entity_poly.type
_entity_poly.pdbx_seq_one_letter_code
_entity_poly.pdbx_strand_id
1 'polypeptide(L)'
;MITCDAHMHTRFSEDSDASVHSMLDAAVNKGMQAVCITDHLDKDFPETPDFPAGAFMFDLDEYFSRLTQLKTEYQKKLEVRIGVEIGLQPHLGEYYKELTEKYPFDFVIGSVHLIHGQDPYYRGFFEGRSDEEAYREAFQVTIENLKKIDSFDSLGHLDYVVRYGAHQAEAYSYRKYAEEIDEILKHLISHGKGLEMNMAGMKYGLGFPNPHPDVIRRYKELGGEIVTIGADAHRSEHVAFDYEQAREILTGCGFSYYAEFKGRKPVFRRIVP
;
A
#
# COMPACT_ATOMS: atom_id res chain seq x y z
N MET A 1 16.94 6.61 -10.61
CA MET A 1 15.63 7.33 -10.55
C MET A 1 14.52 6.30 -10.45
N ILE A 2 13.49 6.54 -9.63
CA ILE A 2 12.26 5.73 -9.54
C ILE A 2 11.29 6.32 -10.57
N THR A 3 10.69 5.48 -11.40
CA THR A 3 9.88 5.92 -12.55
C THR A 3 8.50 5.29 -12.60
N CYS A 4 8.10 4.58 -11.54
CA CYS A 4 6.76 4.01 -11.39
C CYS A 4 6.19 4.40 -10.04
N ASP A 5 4.95 4.88 -10.02
CA ASP A 5 4.14 5.03 -8.81
C ASP A 5 3.14 3.87 -8.77
N ALA A 6 3.31 2.98 -7.78
CA ALA A 6 2.55 1.75 -7.71
C ALA A 6 1.33 1.82 -6.77
N HIS A 7 1.07 2.99 -6.14
CA HIS A 7 -0.02 3.14 -5.19
C HIS A 7 -0.64 4.54 -5.28
N MET A 8 -1.84 4.61 -5.86
CA MET A 8 -2.60 5.86 -5.96
C MET A 8 -4.09 5.59 -6.10
N HIS A 9 -4.88 6.54 -5.64
CA HIS A 9 -6.32 6.50 -5.56
C HIS A 9 -6.97 7.53 -6.47
N THR A 10 -8.19 7.23 -6.89
CA THR A 10 -9.00 8.09 -7.74
C THR A 10 -10.41 8.17 -7.16
N ARG A 11 -11.32 8.83 -7.86
CA ARG A 11 -12.75 8.90 -7.49
C ARG A 11 -13.48 7.53 -7.37
N PHE A 12 -12.80 6.42 -7.62
CA PHE A 12 -13.32 5.09 -7.32
C PHE A 12 -13.11 4.72 -5.85
N SER A 13 -12.17 5.39 -5.16
CA SER A 13 -12.04 5.35 -3.70
C SER A 13 -12.89 6.45 -3.09
N GLU A 14 -13.73 6.14 -2.10
CA GLU A 14 -14.67 7.09 -1.47
C GLU A 14 -13.99 8.31 -0.84
N ASP A 15 -12.72 8.17 -0.46
CA ASP A 15 -11.90 9.22 0.16
C ASP A 15 -11.06 10.03 -0.84
N SER A 16 -11.31 9.88 -2.15
CA SER A 16 -10.63 10.63 -3.20
C SER A 16 -11.57 11.26 -4.22
N ASP A 17 -11.50 12.59 -4.36
CA ASP A 17 -12.19 13.35 -5.41
C ASP A 17 -11.40 13.41 -6.73
N ALA A 18 -10.19 12.86 -6.77
CA ALA A 18 -9.31 12.98 -7.92
C ALA A 18 -9.82 12.18 -9.13
N SER A 19 -9.99 12.86 -10.26
CA SER A 19 -10.31 12.13 -11.50
C SER A 19 -9.11 11.28 -11.94
N VAL A 20 -9.38 10.12 -12.57
CA VAL A 20 -8.29 9.29 -13.12
C VAL A 20 -7.41 10.11 -14.09
N HIS A 21 -8.00 10.97 -14.92
CA HIS A 21 -7.24 11.84 -15.83
C HIS A 21 -6.30 12.78 -15.08
N SER A 22 -6.76 13.45 -14.00
CA SER A 22 -5.90 14.37 -13.25
C SER A 22 -4.70 13.65 -12.62
N MET A 23 -4.88 12.41 -12.18
CA MET A 23 -3.80 11.59 -11.65
C MET A 23 -2.80 11.16 -12.74
N LEU A 24 -3.30 10.71 -13.90
CA LEU A 24 -2.44 10.31 -15.03
C LEU A 24 -1.69 11.50 -15.65
N ASP A 25 -2.34 12.65 -15.78
CA ASP A 25 -1.69 13.86 -16.27
C ASP A 25 -0.60 14.35 -15.31
N ALA A 26 -0.84 14.27 -13.99
CA ALA A 26 0.18 14.58 -13.00
C ALA A 26 1.38 13.63 -13.10
N ALA A 27 1.15 12.34 -13.31
CA ALA A 27 2.21 11.35 -13.52
C ALA A 27 3.04 11.66 -14.78
N VAL A 28 2.39 11.98 -15.90
CA VAL A 28 3.06 12.40 -17.14
C VAL A 28 3.91 13.66 -16.90
N ASN A 29 3.35 14.67 -16.24
CA ASN A 29 4.03 15.93 -15.96
C ASN A 29 5.24 15.76 -15.02
N LYS A 30 5.20 14.78 -14.13
CA LYS A 30 6.31 14.41 -13.23
C LYS A 30 7.32 13.44 -13.88
N GLY A 31 7.12 13.07 -15.15
CA GLY A 31 8.03 12.21 -15.91
C GLY A 31 8.00 10.74 -15.52
N MET A 32 6.90 10.27 -14.90
CA MET A 32 6.71 8.85 -14.63
C MET A 32 6.60 8.06 -15.94
N GLN A 33 7.17 6.85 -15.95
CA GLN A 33 7.09 5.93 -17.08
C GLN A 33 5.90 4.96 -16.94
N ALA A 34 5.55 4.64 -15.69
CA ALA A 34 4.42 3.79 -15.37
C ALA A 34 3.71 4.27 -14.10
N VAL A 35 2.43 3.92 -13.99
CA VAL A 35 1.63 4.04 -12.77
C VAL A 35 0.74 2.82 -12.62
N CYS A 36 0.38 2.49 -11.38
CA CYS A 36 -0.69 1.56 -11.10
C CYS A 36 -1.80 2.27 -10.33
N ILE A 37 -3.01 2.26 -10.87
CA ILE A 37 -4.20 2.74 -10.16
C ILE A 37 -4.62 1.63 -9.21
N THR A 38 -4.76 1.92 -7.93
CA THR A 38 -4.97 0.94 -6.85
C THR A 38 -6.03 1.43 -5.88
N ASP A 39 -7.21 1.77 -6.41
CA ASP A 39 -8.33 2.25 -5.60
C ASP A 39 -8.70 1.26 -4.51
N HIS A 40 -9.23 1.76 -3.37
CA HIS A 40 -9.64 0.97 -2.22
C HIS A 40 -10.78 0.01 -2.56
N LEU A 41 -10.61 -1.25 -2.17
CA LEU A 41 -11.67 -2.26 -2.19
C LEU A 41 -11.72 -2.95 -0.82
N ASP A 42 -12.32 -2.27 0.16
CA ASP A 42 -12.37 -2.73 1.54
C ASP A 42 -13.76 -3.32 1.84
N LYS A 43 -13.91 -4.59 1.46
CA LYS A 43 -15.15 -5.32 1.72
C LYS A 43 -15.42 -5.41 3.23
N ASP A 44 -16.68 -5.23 3.59
CA ASP A 44 -17.17 -5.22 4.98
C ASP A 44 -16.53 -4.11 5.84
N PHE A 45 -16.16 -2.98 5.19
CA PHE A 45 -15.76 -1.78 5.92
C PHE A 45 -16.97 -1.27 6.73
N PRO A 46 -16.82 -1.02 8.04
CA PRO A 46 -17.93 -0.63 8.91
C PRO A 46 -18.41 0.80 8.62
N GLU A 47 -19.60 1.12 9.14
CA GLU A 47 -20.03 2.52 9.23
C GLU A 47 -19.11 3.29 10.18
N THR A 48 -18.70 4.48 9.76
CA THR A 48 -17.84 5.39 10.51
C THR A 48 -18.48 6.80 10.53
N PRO A 49 -17.97 7.76 11.32
CA PRO A 49 -18.48 9.13 11.30
C PRO A 49 -18.44 9.80 9.92
N ASP A 50 -17.50 9.41 9.06
CA ASP A 50 -17.26 10.06 7.76
C ASP A 50 -17.81 9.23 6.59
N PHE A 51 -17.96 7.91 6.74
CA PHE A 51 -18.32 6.99 5.65
C PHE A 51 -19.44 6.02 6.06
N PRO A 52 -20.43 5.75 5.18
CA PRO A 52 -21.41 4.69 5.41
C PRO A 52 -20.78 3.30 5.31
N ALA A 53 -21.46 2.29 5.86
CA ALA A 53 -21.01 0.90 5.71
C ALA A 53 -20.89 0.52 4.22
N GLY A 54 -19.77 -0.10 3.86
CA GLY A 54 -19.48 -0.51 2.49
C GLY A 54 -19.11 0.62 1.52
N ALA A 55 -18.76 1.80 2.02
CA ALA A 55 -18.35 2.96 1.20
C ALA A 55 -17.18 2.65 0.28
N PHE A 56 -16.23 1.83 0.74
CA PHE A 56 -15.03 1.46 -0.03
C PHE A 56 -15.25 0.25 -0.95
N MET A 57 -16.44 0.19 -1.58
CA MET A 57 -16.77 -0.81 -2.61
C MET A 57 -17.22 -0.09 -3.89
N PHE A 58 -16.69 -0.52 -5.03
CA PHE A 58 -17.05 0.02 -6.34
C PHE A 58 -17.34 -1.08 -7.36
N ASP A 59 -17.96 -0.72 -8.49
CA ASP A 59 -18.23 -1.64 -9.59
C ASP A 59 -16.95 -1.94 -10.37
N LEU A 60 -16.45 -3.18 -10.25
CA LEU A 60 -15.22 -3.62 -10.90
C LEU A 60 -15.34 -3.72 -12.42
N ASP A 61 -16.52 -3.99 -12.97
CA ASP A 61 -16.70 -4.05 -14.42
C ASP A 61 -16.61 -2.62 -14.99
N GLU A 62 -17.19 -1.61 -14.33
CA GLU A 62 -17.01 -0.20 -14.68
C GLU A 62 -15.54 0.23 -14.52
N TYR A 63 -14.90 -0.14 -13.42
CA TYR A 63 -13.50 0.16 -13.14
C TYR A 63 -12.56 -0.35 -14.24
N PHE A 64 -12.66 -1.63 -14.58
CA PHE A 64 -11.86 -2.23 -15.65
C PHE A 64 -12.16 -1.63 -17.02
N SER A 65 -13.42 -1.40 -17.34
CA SER A 65 -13.84 -0.75 -18.59
C SER A 65 -13.19 0.63 -18.71
N ARG A 66 -13.30 1.46 -17.67
CA ARG A 66 -12.75 2.81 -17.66
C ARG A 66 -11.23 2.85 -17.73
N LEU A 67 -10.56 2.06 -16.92
CA LEU A 67 -9.08 2.04 -16.90
C LEU A 67 -8.49 1.44 -18.17
N THR A 68 -9.15 0.46 -18.80
CA THR A 68 -8.72 -0.10 -20.09
C THR A 68 -8.79 0.96 -21.21
N GLN A 69 -9.84 1.78 -21.22
CA GLN A 69 -9.94 2.91 -22.15
C GLN A 69 -8.76 3.89 -21.95
N LEU A 70 -8.50 4.27 -20.70
CA LEU A 70 -7.41 5.21 -20.35
C LEU A 70 -6.01 4.62 -20.62
N LYS A 71 -5.83 3.34 -20.36
CA LYS A 71 -4.59 2.62 -20.73
C LYS A 71 -4.28 2.76 -22.23
N THR A 72 -5.30 2.71 -23.07
CA THR A 72 -5.18 2.92 -24.53
C THR A 72 -4.90 4.39 -24.87
N GLU A 73 -5.59 5.32 -24.22
CA GLU A 73 -5.44 6.77 -24.45
C GLU A 73 -4.01 7.25 -24.10
N TYR A 74 -3.47 6.79 -22.97
CA TYR A 74 -2.16 7.22 -22.46
C TYR A 74 -0.98 6.40 -23.01
N GLN A 75 -1.19 5.31 -23.75
CA GLN A 75 -0.16 4.32 -24.13
C GLN A 75 1.14 4.88 -24.72
N LYS A 76 1.08 6.09 -25.34
CA LYS A 76 2.25 6.75 -25.93
C LYS A 76 3.02 7.62 -24.93
N LYS A 77 2.47 7.89 -23.77
CA LYS A 77 3.02 8.83 -22.77
C LYS A 77 3.33 8.16 -21.44
N LEU A 78 2.52 7.18 -21.05
CA LEU A 78 2.54 6.57 -19.73
C LEU A 78 2.01 5.14 -19.81
N GLU A 79 2.71 4.18 -19.19
CA GLU A 79 2.17 2.84 -18.99
C GLU A 79 1.20 2.85 -17.80
N VAL A 80 -0.10 2.73 -18.08
CA VAL A 80 -1.13 2.64 -17.05
C VAL A 80 -1.38 1.18 -16.73
N ARG A 81 -1.32 0.81 -15.46
CA ARG A 81 -1.61 -0.53 -14.93
C ARG A 81 -2.86 -0.48 -14.09
N ILE A 82 -3.63 -1.57 -14.10
CA ILE A 82 -4.87 -1.72 -13.36
C ILE A 82 -4.58 -2.58 -12.14
N GLY A 83 -4.62 -1.97 -10.97
CA GLY A 83 -4.46 -2.65 -9.71
C GLY A 83 -5.66 -2.42 -8.80
N VAL A 84 -5.49 -2.81 -7.55
CA VAL A 84 -6.45 -2.59 -6.47
C VAL A 84 -5.71 -2.65 -5.14
N GLU A 85 -6.14 -1.88 -4.17
CA GLU A 85 -5.77 -2.06 -2.77
C GLU A 85 -6.94 -2.72 -2.03
N ILE A 86 -6.71 -3.93 -1.51
CA ILE A 86 -7.71 -4.70 -0.78
C ILE A 86 -7.49 -4.59 0.72
N GLY A 87 -8.55 -4.32 1.48
CA GLY A 87 -8.53 -4.29 2.94
C GLY A 87 -8.55 -5.69 3.52
N LEU A 88 -7.44 -6.12 4.11
CA LEU A 88 -7.29 -7.47 4.65
C LEU A 88 -8.10 -7.64 5.93
N GLN A 89 -8.99 -8.64 5.93
CA GLN A 89 -9.71 -9.11 7.11
C GLN A 89 -9.78 -10.64 7.07
N PRO A 90 -9.51 -11.39 8.16
CA PRO A 90 -9.25 -12.83 8.10
C PRO A 90 -10.36 -13.67 7.48
N HIS A 91 -11.61 -13.20 7.50
CA HIS A 91 -12.77 -13.89 6.94
C HIS A 91 -12.93 -13.68 5.42
N LEU A 92 -12.17 -12.79 4.79
CA LEU A 92 -12.32 -12.43 3.37
C LEU A 92 -11.39 -13.21 2.43
N GLY A 93 -10.63 -14.20 2.91
CA GLY A 93 -9.65 -14.93 2.10
C GLY A 93 -10.22 -15.52 0.82
N GLU A 94 -11.35 -16.25 0.90
CA GLU A 94 -11.98 -16.85 -0.27
C GLU A 94 -12.56 -15.78 -1.21
N TYR A 95 -13.19 -14.75 -0.65
CA TYR A 95 -13.72 -13.64 -1.46
C TYR A 95 -12.62 -12.96 -2.32
N TYR A 96 -11.47 -12.62 -1.73
CA TYR A 96 -10.39 -11.99 -2.47
C TYR A 96 -9.70 -12.94 -3.44
N LYS A 97 -9.66 -14.22 -3.15
CA LYS A 97 -9.17 -15.24 -4.09
C LYS A 97 -10.06 -15.30 -5.34
N GLU A 98 -11.36 -15.46 -5.19
CA GLU A 98 -12.31 -15.47 -6.31
C GLU A 98 -12.24 -14.16 -7.12
N LEU A 99 -12.14 -13.02 -6.43
CA LEU A 99 -12.05 -11.70 -7.05
C LEU A 99 -10.78 -11.57 -7.92
N THR A 100 -9.62 -11.94 -7.39
CA THR A 100 -8.35 -11.81 -8.11
C THR A 100 -8.17 -12.87 -9.20
N GLU A 101 -8.88 -13.99 -9.15
CA GLU A 101 -8.98 -14.97 -10.25
C GLU A 101 -9.92 -14.49 -11.36
N LYS A 102 -10.98 -13.76 -11.00
CA LYS A 102 -11.98 -13.26 -11.96
C LYS A 102 -11.47 -12.05 -12.76
N TYR A 103 -10.77 -11.12 -12.11
CA TYR A 103 -10.34 -9.87 -12.72
C TYR A 103 -8.84 -9.85 -13.00
N PRO A 104 -8.41 -9.47 -14.22
CA PRO A 104 -7.01 -9.51 -14.63
C PRO A 104 -6.22 -8.30 -14.12
N PHE A 105 -6.09 -8.14 -12.82
CA PHE A 105 -5.27 -7.10 -12.22
C PHE A 105 -3.79 -7.21 -12.64
N ASP A 106 -3.14 -6.08 -12.82
CA ASP A 106 -1.70 -6.00 -12.97
C ASP A 106 -0.99 -6.11 -11.60
N PHE A 107 -1.62 -5.58 -10.53
CA PHE A 107 -1.09 -5.53 -9.17
C PHE A 107 -2.19 -5.49 -8.11
N VAL A 108 -1.98 -6.18 -7.00
CA VAL A 108 -2.88 -6.17 -5.82
C VAL A 108 -2.07 -5.86 -4.59
N ILE A 109 -2.38 -4.75 -3.93
CA ILE A 109 -1.87 -4.40 -2.61
C ILE A 109 -2.80 -5.02 -1.57
N GLY A 110 -2.24 -5.67 -0.56
CA GLY A 110 -3.00 -6.11 0.61
C GLY A 110 -2.68 -5.22 1.80
N SER A 111 -3.66 -4.53 2.35
CA SER A 111 -3.46 -3.56 3.43
C SER A 111 -4.33 -3.85 4.64
N VAL A 112 -3.83 -3.59 5.83
CA VAL A 112 -4.59 -3.74 7.07
C VAL A 112 -5.08 -2.35 7.48
N HIS A 113 -6.31 -2.01 7.07
CA HIS A 113 -6.97 -0.76 7.45
C HIS A 113 -7.79 -0.90 8.73
N LEU A 114 -8.27 -2.12 9.00
CA LEU A 114 -9.09 -2.41 10.18
C LEU A 114 -8.38 -3.37 11.13
N ILE A 115 -8.37 -3.00 12.40
CA ILE A 115 -7.86 -3.84 13.49
C ILE A 115 -9.07 -4.28 14.31
N HIS A 116 -9.44 -5.57 14.20
CA HIS A 116 -10.67 -6.12 14.77
C HIS A 116 -11.93 -5.30 14.43
N GLY A 117 -12.03 -4.85 13.17
CA GLY A 117 -13.16 -4.06 12.68
C GLY A 117 -13.14 -2.58 13.09
N GLN A 118 -12.06 -2.08 13.66
CA GLN A 118 -11.87 -0.67 14.02
C GLN A 118 -10.77 -0.04 13.16
N ASP A 119 -11.06 1.13 12.58
CA ASP A 119 -10.06 1.90 11.84
C ASP A 119 -9.23 2.75 12.82
N PRO A 120 -7.89 2.60 12.85
CA PRO A 120 -7.02 3.40 13.71
C PRO A 120 -7.00 4.90 13.36
N TYR A 121 -7.54 5.29 12.22
CA TYR A 121 -7.78 6.71 11.90
C TYR A 121 -8.65 7.38 12.96
N TYR A 122 -9.63 6.67 13.52
CA TYR A 122 -10.52 7.18 14.55
C TYR A 122 -9.93 6.98 15.94
N ARG A 123 -9.92 8.05 16.74
CA ARG A 123 -9.33 8.06 18.08
C ARG A 123 -9.90 7.00 19.03
N GLY A 124 -11.14 6.55 18.80
CA GLY A 124 -11.76 5.47 19.58
C GLY A 124 -10.94 4.18 19.59
N PHE A 125 -10.17 3.92 18.55
CA PHE A 125 -9.25 2.77 18.51
C PHE A 125 -8.20 2.82 19.62
N PHE A 126 -7.73 4.00 20.00
CA PHE A 126 -6.69 4.19 21.03
C PHE A 126 -7.23 4.39 22.44
N GLU A 127 -8.57 4.43 22.64
CA GLU A 127 -9.16 4.64 23.97
C GLU A 127 -8.84 3.49 24.92
N GLY A 128 -8.30 3.83 26.10
CA GLY A 128 -7.98 2.87 27.17
C GLY A 128 -6.73 2.02 26.93
N ARG A 129 -5.95 2.31 25.90
CA ARG A 129 -4.68 1.61 25.59
C ARG A 129 -3.55 2.59 25.30
N SER A 130 -2.32 2.17 25.51
CA SER A 130 -1.13 2.89 25.09
C SER A 130 -0.90 2.73 23.58
N ASP A 131 -0.13 3.66 22.98
CA ASP A 131 0.31 3.51 21.59
C ASP A 131 1.06 2.18 21.36
N GLU A 132 1.87 1.75 22.35
CA GLU A 132 2.61 0.49 22.25
C GLU A 132 1.71 -0.74 22.19
N GLU A 133 0.64 -0.78 22.96
CA GLU A 133 -0.36 -1.86 22.91
C GLU A 133 -1.12 -1.83 21.59
N ALA A 134 -1.52 -0.65 21.13
CA ALA A 134 -2.24 -0.47 19.85
C ALA A 134 -1.39 -0.90 18.63
N TYR A 135 -0.11 -0.51 18.61
CA TYR A 135 0.79 -0.89 17.51
C TYR A 135 1.06 -2.40 17.50
N ARG A 136 1.29 -3.00 18.67
CA ARG A 136 1.50 -4.45 18.79
C ARG A 136 0.29 -5.23 18.30
N GLU A 137 -0.91 -4.81 18.69
CA GLU A 137 -2.16 -5.41 18.23
C GLU A 137 -2.31 -5.33 16.70
N ALA A 138 -1.97 -4.19 16.09
CA ALA A 138 -1.99 -4.03 14.64
C ALA A 138 -1.05 -5.02 13.93
N PHE A 139 0.17 -5.23 14.43
CA PHE A 139 1.08 -6.22 13.88
C PHE A 139 0.57 -7.65 14.07
N GLN A 140 -0.04 -7.97 15.22
CA GLN A 140 -0.65 -9.28 15.46
C GLN A 140 -1.79 -9.55 14.49
N VAL A 141 -2.69 -8.57 14.28
CA VAL A 141 -3.76 -8.67 13.29
C VAL A 141 -3.20 -8.81 11.87
N THR A 142 -2.10 -8.15 11.54
CA THR A 142 -1.42 -8.36 10.26
C THR A 142 -0.99 -9.81 10.10
N ILE A 143 -0.37 -10.41 11.12
CA ILE A 143 0.03 -11.83 11.10
C ILE A 143 -1.20 -12.76 10.92
N GLU A 144 -2.31 -12.46 11.60
CA GLU A 144 -3.55 -13.24 11.46
C GLU A 144 -4.10 -13.18 10.03
N ASN A 145 -4.10 -12.00 9.41
CA ASN A 145 -4.50 -11.80 8.03
C ASN A 145 -3.62 -12.58 7.06
N LEU A 146 -2.31 -12.48 7.18
CA LEU A 146 -1.35 -13.17 6.33
C LEU A 146 -1.49 -14.70 6.37
N LYS A 147 -1.89 -15.26 7.50
CA LYS A 147 -2.17 -16.71 7.64
C LYS A 147 -3.46 -17.15 6.91
N LYS A 148 -4.31 -16.22 6.48
CA LYS A 148 -5.62 -16.52 5.89
C LYS A 148 -5.76 -16.03 4.45
N ILE A 149 -5.00 -15.02 4.05
CA ILE A 149 -5.14 -14.34 2.77
C ILE A 149 -3.81 -14.34 2.04
N ASP A 150 -3.79 -14.91 0.84
CA ASP A 150 -2.62 -14.97 -0.05
C ASP A 150 -2.89 -14.32 -1.42
N SER A 151 -4.04 -13.67 -1.58
CA SER A 151 -4.52 -13.14 -2.87
C SER A 151 -3.97 -11.76 -3.22
N PHE A 152 -2.91 -11.29 -2.57
CA PHE A 152 -2.23 -10.03 -2.83
C PHE A 152 -0.79 -10.25 -3.33
N ASP A 153 -0.12 -9.20 -3.81
CA ASP A 153 1.24 -9.24 -4.34
C ASP A 153 2.25 -8.55 -3.41
N SER A 154 1.87 -7.44 -2.79
CA SER A 154 2.70 -6.67 -1.86
C SER A 154 1.87 -6.24 -0.65
N LEU A 155 2.45 -6.33 0.55
CA LEU A 155 1.84 -5.81 1.76
C LEU A 155 2.00 -4.29 1.79
N GLY A 156 0.88 -3.58 1.86
CA GLY A 156 0.83 -2.12 1.93
C GLY A 156 1.25 -1.60 3.30
N HIS A 157 1.82 -0.43 3.35
CA HIS A 157 2.14 0.44 4.52
C HIS A 157 2.08 -0.26 5.90
N LEU A 158 2.88 -1.30 6.11
CA LEU A 158 2.84 -2.23 7.26
C LEU A 158 2.63 -1.57 8.63
N ASP A 159 3.24 -0.41 8.88
CA ASP A 159 3.13 0.31 10.15
C ASP A 159 2.17 1.53 10.08
N TYR A 160 1.12 1.42 9.25
CA TYR A 160 0.06 2.42 9.06
C TYR A 160 -0.50 2.98 10.37
N VAL A 161 -0.73 2.12 11.36
CA VAL A 161 -1.25 2.48 12.68
C VAL A 161 -0.44 3.57 13.39
N VAL A 162 0.85 3.66 13.10
CA VAL A 162 1.76 4.64 13.73
C VAL A 162 1.39 6.08 13.35
N ARG A 163 0.73 6.30 12.22
CA ARG A 163 0.26 7.63 11.80
C ARG A 163 -0.69 8.28 12.81
N TYR A 164 -1.41 7.48 13.59
CA TYR A 164 -2.58 7.92 14.39
C TYR A 164 -2.37 7.85 15.90
N GLY A 165 -1.29 7.22 16.37
CA GLY A 165 -0.94 7.20 17.78
C GLY A 165 -0.66 8.60 18.34
N ALA A 166 -0.91 8.79 19.63
CA ALA A 166 -0.71 10.08 20.27
C ALA A 166 0.76 10.55 20.27
N HIS A 167 1.70 9.60 20.32
CA HIS A 167 3.15 9.85 20.31
C HIS A 167 3.82 9.43 19.00
N GLN A 168 3.06 8.86 18.06
CA GLN A 168 3.51 8.49 16.72
C GLN A 168 4.92 7.85 16.70
N ALA A 169 5.85 8.49 15.98
CA ALA A 169 7.24 8.05 15.83
C ALA A 169 8.01 7.92 17.15
N GLU A 170 7.68 8.72 18.17
CA GLU A 170 8.35 8.68 19.48
C GLU A 170 8.08 7.36 20.22
N ALA A 171 6.87 6.81 20.06
CA ALA A 171 6.48 5.52 20.65
C ALA A 171 6.93 4.32 19.82
N TYR A 172 7.38 4.53 18.56
CA TYR A 172 7.66 3.50 17.58
C TYR A 172 9.15 3.28 17.31
N SER A 173 9.56 2.03 17.24
CA SER A 173 10.80 1.60 16.61
C SER A 173 10.70 0.13 16.23
N TYR A 174 11.36 -0.29 15.14
CA TYR A 174 11.43 -1.71 14.76
C TYR A 174 11.79 -2.61 15.97
N ARG A 175 12.76 -2.20 16.81
CA ARG A 175 13.25 -3.03 17.93
C ARG A 175 12.19 -3.37 18.97
N LYS A 176 11.20 -2.48 19.18
CA LYS A 176 10.10 -2.72 20.12
C LYS A 176 9.15 -3.84 19.68
N TYR A 177 9.05 -4.06 18.37
CA TYR A 177 8.10 -4.97 17.73
C TYR A 177 8.82 -5.98 16.82
N ALA A 178 10.09 -6.25 17.11
CA ALA A 178 10.95 -7.05 16.23
C ALA A 178 10.44 -8.48 16.03
N GLU A 179 9.80 -9.07 17.03
CA GLU A 179 9.27 -10.44 16.95
C GLU A 179 8.11 -10.50 15.94
N GLU A 180 7.13 -9.60 16.08
CA GLU A 180 5.97 -9.53 15.22
C GLU A 180 6.35 -9.11 13.79
N ILE A 181 7.18 -8.06 13.67
CA ILE A 181 7.63 -7.57 12.35
C ILE A 181 8.45 -8.63 11.63
N ASP A 182 9.39 -9.30 12.31
CA ASP A 182 10.17 -10.39 11.70
C ASP A 182 9.30 -11.57 11.26
N GLU A 183 8.23 -11.92 12.00
CA GLU A 183 7.26 -12.94 11.58
C GLU A 183 6.57 -12.53 10.29
N ILE A 184 6.09 -11.28 10.20
CA ILE A 184 5.47 -10.72 8.98
C ILE A 184 6.45 -10.78 7.81
N LEU A 185 7.66 -10.25 7.98
CA LEU A 185 8.65 -10.18 6.91
C LEU A 185 9.07 -11.57 6.40
N LYS A 186 9.26 -12.53 7.31
CA LYS A 186 9.56 -13.93 6.95
C LYS A 186 8.39 -14.59 6.21
N HIS A 187 7.16 -14.29 6.63
CA HIS A 187 5.98 -14.78 5.92
C HIS A 187 5.96 -14.24 4.48
N LEU A 188 6.11 -12.93 4.28
CA LEU A 188 6.14 -12.33 2.94
C LEU A 188 7.21 -13.00 2.05
N ILE A 189 8.43 -13.13 2.55
CA ILE A 189 9.56 -13.73 1.83
C ILE A 189 9.25 -15.18 1.44
N SER A 190 8.77 -15.98 2.38
CA SER A 190 8.51 -17.41 2.13
C SER A 190 7.35 -17.67 1.17
N HIS A 191 6.42 -16.70 1.02
CA HIS A 191 5.29 -16.77 0.10
C HIS A 191 5.50 -15.98 -1.21
N GLY A 192 6.72 -15.43 -1.41
CA GLY A 192 7.02 -14.64 -2.62
C GLY A 192 6.25 -13.34 -2.73
N LYS A 193 5.82 -12.76 -1.59
CA LYS A 193 5.12 -11.48 -1.52
C LYS A 193 6.10 -10.32 -1.33
N GLY A 194 5.71 -9.16 -1.82
CA GLY A 194 6.47 -7.93 -1.64
C GLY A 194 6.15 -7.19 -0.33
N LEU A 195 7.01 -6.25 -0.03
CA LEU A 195 6.79 -5.21 0.98
C LEU A 195 6.70 -3.86 0.27
N GLU A 196 5.69 -3.09 0.55
CA GLU A 196 5.61 -1.72 0.06
C GLU A 196 6.50 -0.79 0.89
N MET A 197 7.14 0.16 0.22
CA MET A 197 7.59 1.42 0.80
C MET A 197 6.62 2.53 0.38
N ASN A 198 5.78 2.95 1.30
CA ASN A 198 4.73 3.93 1.08
C ASN A 198 5.17 5.32 1.56
N MET A 199 5.22 6.28 0.65
CA MET A 199 5.74 7.62 0.93
C MET A 199 4.75 8.53 1.68
N ALA A 200 3.51 8.10 1.89
CA ALA A 200 2.53 8.89 2.62
C ALA A 200 2.93 9.16 4.08
N GLY A 201 3.73 8.27 4.71
CA GLY A 201 4.28 8.53 6.04
C GLY A 201 5.06 9.87 6.12
N MET A 202 5.85 10.17 5.10
CA MET A 202 6.53 11.47 4.96
C MET A 202 5.54 12.63 4.83
N LYS A 203 4.53 12.45 3.98
CA LYS A 203 3.46 13.43 3.72
C LYS A 203 2.64 13.75 4.98
N TYR A 204 2.40 12.76 5.82
CA TYR A 204 1.65 12.91 7.09
C TYR A 204 2.52 13.28 8.29
N GLY A 205 3.79 13.61 8.08
CA GLY A 205 4.64 14.21 9.10
C GLY A 205 5.33 13.23 10.04
N LEU A 206 5.35 11.92 9.72
CA LEU A 206 6.11 10.94 10.50
C LEU A 206 7.63 11.13 10.39
N GLY A 207 8.11 11.79 9.31
CA GLY A 207 9.53 11.93 9.00
C GLY A 207 10.17 10.68 8.39
N PHE A 208 9.38 9.65 8.09
CA PHE A 208 9.79 8.42 7.41
C PHE A 208 8.62 7.82 6.61
N PRO A 209 8.89 6.94 5.60
CA PRO A 209 7.84 6.21 4.89
C PRO A 209 7.22 5.12 5.76
N ASN A 210 6.10 4.55 5.33
CA ASN A 210 5.55 3.33 5.92
C ASN A 210 5.93 2.09 5.07
N PRO A 211 6.68 1.11 5.64
CA PRO A 211 7.18 1.12 7.01
C PRO A 211 8.49 1.92 7.18
N HIS A 212 8.85 2.12 8.46
CA HIS A 212 10.09 2.76 8.86
C HIS A 212 11.32 2.13 8.17
N PRO A 213 12.36 2.92 7.80
CA PRO A 213 13.54 2.41 7.09
C PRO A 213 14.25 1.23 7.77
N ASP A 214 14.20 1.11 9.10
CA ASP A 214 14.78 -0.04 9.79
C ASP A 214 14.03 -1.35 9.48
N VAL A 215 12.73 -1.29 9.23
CA VAL A 215 11.94 -2.45 8.80
C VAL A 215 12.29 -2.83 7.36
N ILE A 216 12.45 -1.85 6.47
CA ILE A 216 12.86 -2.05 5.08
C ILE A 216 14.25 -2.67 5.02
N ARG A 217 15.19 -2.17 5.84
CA ARG A 217 16.55 -2.73 5.97
C ARG A 217 16.50 -4.16 6.50
N ARG A 218 15.65 -4.41 7.51
CA ARG A 218 15.47 -5.75 8.07
C ARG A 218 14.90 -6.73 7.05
N TYR A 219 13.93 -6.29 6.22
CA TYR A 219 13.41 -7.09 5.11
C TYR A 219 14.54 -7.52 4.17
N LYS A 220 15.45 -6.58 3.80
CA LYS A 220 16.63 -6.89 2.98
C LYS A 220 17.58 -7.87 3.65
N GLU A 221 17.87 -7.70 4.95
CA GLU A 221 18.73 -8.59 5.72
C GLU A 221 18.20 -10.02 5.80
N LEU A 222 16.86 -10.18 5.87
CA LEU A 222 16.19 -11.48 5.87
C LEU A 222 16.14 -12.15 4.48
N GLY A 223 16.62 -11.47 3.44
CA GLY A 223 16.62 -11.97 2.07
C GLY A 223 15.44 -11.51 1.22
N GLY A 224 14.68 -10.51 1.68
CA GLY A 224 13.61 -9.89 0.89
C GLY A 224 14.16 -9.12 -0.31
N GLU A 225 13.51 -9.30 -1.45
CA GLU A 225 13.94 -8.68 -2.71
C GLU A 225 12.82 -7.85 -3.37
N ILE A 226 11.55 -8.20 -3.13
CA ILE A 226 10.41 -7.56 -3.77
C ILE A 226 9.98 -6.36 -2.92
N VAL A 227 10.50 -5.18 -3.23
CA VAL A 227 10.05 -3.92 -2.60
C VAL A 227 9.35 -3.05 -3.64
N THR A 228 8.10 -2.70 -3.39
CA THR A 228 7.32 -1.78 -4.23
C THR A 228 7.37 -0.36 -3.64
N ILE A 229 7.06 0.64 -4.45
CA ILE A 229 7.07 2.04 -4.02
C ILE A 229 5.76 2.69 -4.43
N GLY A 230 5.07 3.27 -3.46
CA GLY A 230 3.83 3.99 -3.66
C GLY A 230 3.82 5.36 -3.00
N ALA A 231 3.19 6.34 -3.64
CA ALA A 231 2.94 7.65 -3.03
C ALA A 231 1.66 7.67 -2.18
N ASP A 232 0.77 6.69 -2.38
CA ASP A 232 -0.53 6.63 -1.76
C ASP A 232 -1.29 7.96 -1.97
N ALA A 233 -1.30 8.36 -3.24
CA ALA A 233 -1.77 9.67 -3.65
C ALA A 233 -3.28 9.66 -3.86
N HIS A 234 -4.01 10.45 -3.08
CA HIS A 234 -5.45 10.72 -3.20
C HIS A 234 -5.73 12.05 -3.92
N ARG A 235 -4.67 12.76 -4.32
CA ARG A 235 -4.72 14.03 -5.06
C ARG A 235 -3.57 14.09 -6.06
N SER A 236 -3.79 14.75 -7.18
CA SER A 236 -2.81 14.82 -8.27
C SER A 236 -1.45 15.43 -7.88
N GLU A 237 -1.44 16.40 -6.95
CA GLU A 237 -0.20 16.98 -6.43
C GLU A 237 0.68 15.98 -5.68
N HIS A 238 0.10 14.91 -5.14
CA HIS A 238 0.79 13.89 -4.34
C HIS A 238 1.33 12.72 -5.18
N VAL A 239 1.00 12.62 -6.46
CA VAL A 239 1.55 11.58 -7.35
C VAL A 239 3.08 11.62 -7.31
N ALA A 240 3.73 10.46 -7.16
CA ALA A 240 5.19 10.34 -7.02
C ALA A 240 5.78 11.30 -5.96
N PHE A 241 5.12 11.39 -4.79
CA PHE A 241 5.54 12.27 -3.71
C PHE A 241 6.91 11.86 -3.19
N ASP A 242 7.85 12.82 -3.22
CA ASP A 242 9.21 12.72 -2.65
C ASP A 242 10.02 11.48 -3.09
N TYR A 243 9.91 11.11 -4.37
CA TYR A 243 10.58 9.92 -4.93
C TYR A 243 12.11 10.03 -5.00
N GLU A 244 12.66 11.24 -4.87
CA GLU A 244 14.11 11.41 -4.69
C GLU A 244 14.54 10.87 -3.32
N GLN A 245 13.82 11.22 -2.26
CA GLN A 245 14.07 10.69 -0.92
C GLN A 245 13.77 9.19 -0.84
N ALA A 246 12.72 8.71 -1.53
CA ALA A 246 12.46 7.27 -1.64
C ALA A 246 13.67 6.51 -2.19
N ARG A 247 14.32 7.03 -3.22
CA ARG A 247 15.54 6.47 -3.80
C ARG A 247 16.67 6.41 -2.77
N GLU A 248 16.88 7.49 -2.03
CA GLU A 248 17.94 7.56 -1.02
C GLU A 248 17.70 6.57 0.13
N ILE A 249 16.48 6.46 0.61
CA ILE A 249 16.08 5.51 1.66
C ILE A 249 16.34 4.08 1.19
N LEU A 250 15.85 3.70 0.00
CA LEU A 250 16.03 2.33 -0.50
C LEU A 250 17.50 1.97 -0.69
N THR A 251 18.28 2.87 -1.28
CA THR A 251 19.72 2.63 -1.44
C THR A 251 20.43 2.55 -0.10
N GLY A 252 20.05 3.38 0.88
CA GLY A 252 20.54 3.33 2.26
C GLY A 252 20.14 2.05 3.01
N CYS A 253 19.04 1.40 2.61
CA CYS A 253 18.62 0.09 3.12
C CYS A 253 19.26 -1.09 2.35
N GLY A 254 20.13 -0.83 1.36
CA GLY A 254 20.88 -1.87 0.63
C GLY A 254 20.19 -2.41 -0.62
N PHE A 255 19.12 -1.75 -1.10
CA PHE A 255 18.49 -2.14 -2.35
C PHE A 255 19.17 -1.48 -3.55
N SER A 256 19.40 -2.26 -4.61
CA SER A 256 19.85 -1.79 -5.91
C SER A 256 18.75 -1.83 -6.97
N TYR A 257 17.62 -2.45 -6.63
CA TYR A 257 16.43 -2.63 -7.48
C TYR A 257 15.19 -2.42 -6.63
N TYR A 258 14.11 -1.96 -7.27
CA TYR A 258 12.75 -2.00 -6.75
C TYR A 258 11.87 -2.85 -7.70
N ALA A 259 10.71 -3.27 -7.25
CA ALA A 259 9.79 -4.09 -8.03
C ALA A 259 8.58 -3.26 -8.48
N GLU A 260 8.18 -3.48 -9.72
CA GLU A 260 6.90 -3.10 -10.30
C GLU A 260 6.13 -4.38 -10.59
N PHE A 261 4.80 -4.34 -10.60
CA PHE A 261 4.03 -5.52 -10.98
C PHE A 261 3.33 -5.31 -12.33
N LYS A 262 3.24 -6.40 -13.11
CA LYS A 262 2.50 -6.47 -14.36
C LYS A 262 1.91 -7.87 -14.53
N GLY A 263 0.59 -7.96 -14.66
CA GLY A 263 -0.09 -9.24 -14.67
C GLY A 263 0.25 -10.10 -13.44
N ARG A 264 0.28 -9.49 -12.26
CA ARG A 264 0.60 -10.12 -10.97
C ARG A 264 2.02 -10.71 -10.86
N LYS A 265 2.95 -10.27 -11.70
CA LYS A 265 4.35 -10.72 -11.69
C LYS A 265 5.30 -9.57 -11.42
N PRO A 266 6.28 -9.73 -10.52
CA PRO A 266 7.24 -8.67 -10.24
C PRO A 266 8.20 -8.49 -11.42
N VAL A 267 8.45 -7.21 -11.76
CA VAL A 267 9.43 -6.77 -12.74
C VAL A 267 10.42 -5.87 -12.03
N PHE A 268 11.66 -6.28 -11.94
CA PHE A 268 12.69 -5.54 -11.21
C PHE A 268 13.26 -4.39 -12.05
N ARG A 269 13.33 -3.22 -11.45
CA ARG A 269 13.92 -2.01 -12.03
C ARG A 269 15.14 -1.58 -11.23
N ARG A 270 16.22 -1.31 -11.94
CA ARG A 270 17.45 -0.82 -11.29
C ARG A 270 17.25 0.59 -10.76
N ILE A 271 17.65 0.80 -9.52
CA ILE A 271 17.70 2.15 -8.93
C ILE A 271 18.94 2.84 -9.51
N VAL A 272 18.71 3.83 -10.37
CA VAL A 272 19.79 4.59 -11.01
C VAL A 272 20.05 5.84 -10.16
N PRO A 273 21.31 6.23 -9.93
CA PRO A 273 21.72 7.45 -9.23
C PRO A 273 21.07 8.72 -9.79
#